data_71815c96b09291c192c88af79357c2f8
#
_entry.id   71815c96b09291c192c88af79357c2f8
#
_cell.length_a   1.000
_cell.length_b   1.000
_cell.length_c   1.000
_cell.angle_alpha   90.00
_cell.angle_beta   90.00
_cell.angle_gamma   90.00
#
_symmetry.space_group_name_H-M   'P 1'
#
loop_
_entity.id
_entity.type
_entity.pdbx_description
1 polymer ?
#
loop_
_entity_poly.entity_id
_entity_poly.type
_entity_poly.pdbx_seq_one_letter_code
_entity_poly.pdbx_strand_id
1 'polypeptide(L)'
;MILAIIAVSFLVPAATALYAGEAFVIPSFVIPMIAVCTAAGILFFIKRRQKLRLSVSGGIILVAAAWIGAGILGALPLYLSNTIPCFADALFESVSGFTTTGATILTDIETCPLSMHVWRTQMHWLGGMGIVALTVALFPLLGVGGFQLIKSETTGP
;
A
#
# COMPACT_ATOMS: atom_id res chain seq x y z
N MET A 1 6.03 -8.51 5.93
CA MET A 1 4.99 -7.80 6.70
C MET A 1 4.17 -6.87 5.81
N ILE A 2 4.74 -5.90 5.10
CA ILE A 2 4.00 -4.94 4.24
C ILE A 2 3.14 -5.66 3.19
N LEU A 3 3.71 -6.60 2.45
CA LEU A 3 2.97 -7.39 1.45
C LEU A 3 1.79 -8.17 2.07
N ALA A 4 1.93 -8.67 3.29
CA ALA A 4 0.84 -9.36 3.99
C ALA A 4 -0.30 -8.40 4.36
N ILE A 5 0.02 -7.16 4.74
CA ILE A 5 -1.00 -6.13 5.02
C ILE A 5 -1.78 -5.82 3.74
N ILE A 6 -1.10 -5.65 2.60
CA ILE A 6 -1.76 -5.42 1.30
C ILE A 6 -2.61 -6.63 0.91
N ALA A 7 -2.12 -7.87 1.11
CA ALA A 7 -2.91 -9.05 0.81
C ALA A 7 -4.19 -9.16 1.66
N VAL A 8 -4.09 -8.86 2.95
CA VAL A 8 -5.26 -8.84 3.85
C VAL A 8 -6.21 -7.70 3.48
N SER A 9 -5.68 -6.57 3.01
CA SER A 9 -6.51 -5.43 2.63
C SER A 9 -7.43 -5.72 1.45
N PHE A 10 -7.09 -6.66 0.56
CA PHE A 10 -7.98 -7.09 -0.53
C PHE A 10 -9.25 -7.79 -0.05
N LEU A 11 -9.30 -8.29 1.18
CA LEU A 11 -10.49 -8.97 1.72
C LEU A 11 -11.68 -8.02 1.86
N VAL A 12 -11.46 -6.76 2.22
CA VAL A 12 -12.54 -5.78 2.43
C VAL A 12 -13.27 -5.47 1.13
N PRO A 13 -12.61 -5.03 0.04
CA PRO A 13 -13.29 -4.79 -1.23
C PRO A 13 -13.85 -6.08 -1.85
N ALA A 14 -13.21 -7.25 -1.66
CA ALA A 14 -13.77 -8.53 -2.11
C ALA A 14 -15.07 -8.87 -1.37
N ALA A 15 -15.14 -8.64 -0.06
CA ALA A 15 -16.37 -8.81 0.72
C ALA A 15 -17.45 -7.79 0.29
N THR A 16 -17.06 -6.55 -0.03
CA THR A 16 -17.98 -5.55 -0.57
C THR A 16 -18.53 -5.96 -1.93
N ALA A 17 -17.69 -6.55 -2.81
CA ALA A 17 -18.13 -7.07 -4.10
C ALA A 17 -19.18 -8.19 -3.95
N LEU A 18 -19.00 -9.07 -2.96
CA LEU A 18 -20.00 -10.10 -2.63
C LEU A 18 -21.32 -9.47 -2.16
N TYR A 19 -21.25 -8.49 -1.27
CA TYR A 19 -22.43 -7.79 -0.74
C TYR A 19 -23.20 -7.01 -1.83
N ALA A 20 -22.49 -6.34 -2.72
CA ALA A 20 -23.06 -5.54 -3.81
C ALA A 20 -23.52 -6.38 -5.02
N GLY A 21 -23.29 -7.70 -5.02
CA GLY A 21 -23.62 -8.56 -6.17
C GLY A 21 -22.67 -8.40 -7.35
N GLU A 22 -21.49 -7.82 -7.16
CA GLU A 22 -20.45 -7.55 -8.16
C GLU A 22 -19.53 -8.77 -8.37
N ALA A 23 -20.10 -9.95 -8.60
CA ALA A 23 -19.35 -11.20 -8.66
C ALA A 23 -18.23 -11.19 -9.72
N PHE A 24 -18.40 -10.43 -10.81
CA PHE A 24 -17.43 -10.30 -11.88
C PHE A 24 -16.13 -9.61 -11.46
N VAL A 25 -16.15 -8.82 -10.37
CA VAL A 25 -15.00 -8.09 -9.85
C VAL A 25 -14.17 -8.92 -8.85
N ILE A 26 -14.77 -9.94 -8.23
CA ILE A 26 -14.12 -10.75 -7.19
C ILE A 26 -12.77 -11.33 -7.62
N PRO A 27 -12.64 -11.92 -8.84
CA PRO A 27 -11.35 -12.45 -9.30
C PRO A 27 -10.23 -11.41 -9.30
N SER A 28 -10.57 -10.13 -9.55
CA SER A 28 -9.61 -9.04 -9.61
C SER A 28 -8.93 -8.75 -8.25
N PHE A 29 -9.57 -9.11 -7.14
CA PHE A 29 -8.99 -9.05 -5.80
C PHE A 29 -8.34 -10.37 -5.38
N VAL A 30 -8.97 -11.50 -5.72
CA VAL A 30 -8.51 -12.83 -5.28
C VAL A 30 -7.20 -13.23 -5.96
N ILE A 31 -7.04 -12.98 -7.26
CA ILE A 31 -5.84 -13.33 -8.01
C ILE A 31 -4.59 -12.64 -7.43
N PRO A 32 -4.54 -11.29 -7.29
CA PRO A 32 -3.37 -10.64 -6.70
C PRO A 32 -3.17 -11.01 -5.23
N MET A 33 -4.24 -11.26 -4.47
CA MET A 33 -4.14 -11.73 -3.09
C MET A 33 -3.40 -13.07 -3.01
N ILE A 34 -3.79 -14.05 -3.82
CA ILE A 34 -3.13 -15.37 -3.86
C ILE A 34 -1.67 -15.21 -4.32
N ALA A 35 -1.41 -14.41 -5.35
CA ALA A 35 -0.06 -14.17 -5.86
C ALA A 35 0.86 -13.56 -4.78
N VAL A 36 0.36 -12.58 -4.02
CA VAL A 36 1.12 -11.96 -2.93
C VAL A 36 1.34 -12.93 -1.77
N CYS A 37 0.32 -13.68 -1.38
CA CYS A 37 0.43 -14.67 -0.31
C CYS A 37 1.43 -15.78 -0.65
N THR A 38 1.40 -16.28 -1.90
CA THR A 38 2.35 -17.30 -2.36
C THR A 38 3.77 -16.76 -2.41
N ALA A 39 3.99 -15.56 -2.96
CA ALA A 39 5.30 -14.92 -2.99
C ALA A 39 5.83 -14.65 -1.57
N ALA A 40 5.00 -14.16 -0.66
CA ALA A 40 5.36 -13.94 0.73
C ALA A 40 5.70 -15.25 1.45
N GLY A 41 4.95 -16.31 1.20
CA GLY A 41 5.22 -17.65 1.73
C GLY A 41 6.57 -18.22 1.25
N ILE A 42 6.84 -18.12 -0.04
CA ILE A 42 8.12 -18.55 -0.64
C ILE A 42 9.29 -17.77 -0.03
N LEU A 43 9.18 -16.44 0.03
CA LEU A 43 10.22 -15.59 0.62
C LEU A 43 10.44 -15.89 2.10
N PHE A 44 9.39 -16.15 2.86
CA PHE A 44 9.48 -16.55 4.25
C PHE A 44 10.23 -17.87 4.41
N PHE A 45 9.91 -18.86 3.58
CA PHE A 45 10.57 -20.18 3.62
C PHE A 45 12.06 -20.10 3.28
N ILE A 46 12.42 -19.31 2.24
CA ILE A 46 13.81 -19.13 1.81
C ILE A 46 14.61 -18.38 2.88
N LYS A 47 14.04 -17.33 3.49
CA LYS A 47 14.75 -16.44 4.40
C LYS A 47 14.62 -16.80 5.88
N ARG A 48 13.88 -17.84 6.25
CA ARG A 48 13.61 -18.24 7.63
C ARG A 48 14.87 -18.47 8.49
N ARG A 49 16.01 -18.76 7.87
CA ARG A 49 17.27 -19.04 8.56
C ARG A 49 18.29 -17.87 8.53
N GLN A 50 17.99 -16.78 7.86
CA GLN A 50 18.91 -15.64 7.74
C GLN A 50 18.57 -14.55 8.75
N LYS A 51 19.51 -14.22 9.63
CA LYS A 51 19.45 -13.03 10.48
C LYS A 51 19.79 -11.80 9.61
N LEU A 52 18.80 -11.16 9.04
CA LEU A 52 18.96 -9.91 8.29
C LEU A 52 19.31 -8.78 9.26
N ARG A 53 20.54 -8.29 9.20
CA ARG A 53 20.92 -7.00 9.79
C ARG A 53 20.70 -5.93 8.71
N LEU A 54 19.65 -5.14 8.85
CA LEU A 54 19.37 -4.02 7.93
C LEU A 54 20.28 -2.85 8.35
N SER A 55 21.08 -2.35 7.39
CA SER A 55 21.73 -1.05 7.49
C SER A 55 20.69 0.06 7.22
N VAL A 56 21.01 1.30 7.60
CA VAL A 56 20.12 2.46 7.31
C VAL A 56 19.81 2.56 5.83
N SER A 57 20.82 2.44 4.97
CA SER A 57 20.64 2.42 3.51
C SER A 57 19.75 1.28 3.04
N GLY A 58 19.91 0.08 3.61
CA GLY A 58 19.05 -1.07 3.32
C GLY A 58 17.60 -0.83 3.73
N GLY A 59 17.36 -0.11 4.82
CA GLY A 59 16.03 0.32 5.26
C GLY A 59 15.35 1.26 4.28
N ILE A 60 16.07 2.25 3.78
CA ILE A 60 15.54 3.21 2.79
C ILE A 60 15.18 2.51 1.48
N ILE A 61 16.07 1.64 0.97
CA ILE A 61 15.79 0.86 -0.25
C ILE A 61 14.56 -0.04 -0.05
N LEU A 62 14.43 -0.70 1.12
CA LEU A 62 13.28 -1.54 1.42
C LEU A 62 11.98 -0.74 1.41
N VAL A 63 11.97 0.46 1.96
CA VAL A 63 10.80 1.35 1.96
C VAL A 63 10.45 1.77 0.55
N ALA A 64 11.41 2.22 -0.26
CA ALA A 64 11.18 2.61 -1.64
C ALA A 64 10.60 1.43 -2.46
N ALA A 65 11.20 0.24 -2.32
CA ALA A 65 10.70 -0.97 -2.98
C ALA A 65 9.28 -1.36 -2.51
N ALA A 66 8.95 -1.14 -1.23
CA ALA A 66 7.62 -1.40 -0.69
C ALA A 66 6.56 -0.45 -1.30
N TRP A 67 6.88 0.84 -1.47
CA TRP A 67 5.98 1.81 -2.11
C TRP A 67 5.76 1.50 -3.59
N ILE A 68 6.82 1.18 -4.33
CA ILE A 68 6.71 0.77 -5.73
C ILE A 68 5.86 -0.51 -5.83
N GLY A 69 6.13 -1.49 -4.98
CA GLY A 69 5.37 -2.73 -4.93
C GLY A 69 3.90 -2.52 -4.58
N ALA A 70 3.60 -1.63 -3.62
CA ALA A 70 2.23 -1.27 -3.26
C ALA A 70 1.49 -0.62 -4.44
N GLY A 71 2.13 0.31 -5.16
CA GLY A 71 1.57 0.93 -6.36
C GLY A 71 1.21 -0.09 -7.44
N ILE A 72 2.13 -1.01 -7.74
CA ILE A 72 1.90 -2.06 -8.75
C ILE A 72 0.77 -3.00 -8.30
N LEU A 73 0.80 -3.49 -7.06
CA LEU A 73 -0.21 -4.41 -6.54
C LEU A 73 -1.58 -3.75 -6.43
N GLY A 74 -1.63 -2.48 -6.05
CA GLY A 74 -2.89 -1.73 -5.96
C GLY A 74 -3.53 -1.43 -7.31
N ALA A 75 -2.73 -1.36 -8.38
CA ALA A 75 -3.22 -1.20 -9.74
C ALA A 75 -3.89 -2.47 -10.29
N LEU A 76 -3.49 -3.65 -9.82
CA LEU A 76 -3.98 -4.92 -10.36
C LEU A 76 -5.51 -5.08 -10.29
N PRO A 77 -6.20 -4.79 -9.17
CA PRO A 77 -7.65 -4.89 -9.13
C PRO A 77 -8.34 -3.97 -10.14
N LEU A 78 -7.86 -2.74 -10.30
CA LEU A 78 -8.41 -1.75 -11.23
C LEU A 78 -8.25 -2.19 -12.69
N TYR A 79 -7.08 -2.75 -13.01
CA TYR A 79 -6.77 -3.26 -14.34
C TYR A 79 -7.50 -4.57 -14.66
N LEU A 80 -7.45 -5.56 -13.75
CA LEU A 80 -8.04 -6.88 -13.97
C LEU A 80 -9.58 -6.86 -14.01
N SER A 81 -10.21 -5.92 -13.31
CA SER A 81 -11.67 -5.70 -13.39
C SER A 81 -12.11 -4.97 -14.66
N ASN A 82 -11.16 -4.52 -15.47
CA ASN A 82 -11.40 -3.66 -16.61
C ASN A 82 -12.09 -2.31 -16.25
N THR A 83 -12.04 -1.92 -14.97
CA THR A 83 -12.50 -0.59 -14.53
C THR A 83 -11.61 0.49 -15.13
N ILE A 84 -10.28 0.21 -15.22
CA ILE A 84 -9.31 1.05 -15.92
C ILE A 84 -8.54 0.13 -16.88
N PRO A 85 -8.91 0.14 -18.19
CA PRO A 85 -8.37 -0.83 -19.16
C PRO A 85 -6.87 -0.68 -19.46
N CYS A 86 -6.30 0.52 -19.26
CA CYS A 86 -4.89 0.79 -19.46
C CYS A 86 -4.13 0.58 -18.16
N PHE A 87 -3.09 -0.27 -18.16
CA PHE A 87 -2.30 -0.54 -16.95
C PHE A 87 -1.55 0.70 -16.44
N ALA A 88 -1.07 1.58 -17.34
CA ALA A 88 -0.39 2.81 -16.92
C ALA A 88 -1.35 3.75 -16.16
N ASP A 89 -2.61 3.81 -16.59
CA ASP A 89 -3.65 4.59 -15.95
C ASP A 89 -4.08 3.98 -14.61
N ALA A 90 -4.21 2.67 -14.54
CA ALA A 90 -4.46 1.94 -13.30
C ALA A 90 -3.31 2.13 -12.29
N LEU A 91 -2.07 2.14 -12.78
CA LEU A 91 -0.90 2.42 -11.95
C LEU A 91 -0.89 3.86 -11.44
N PHE A 92 -1.24 4.83 -12.28
CA PHE A 92 -1.38 6.22 -11.87
C PHE A 92 -2.42 6.37 -10.77
N GLU A 93 -3.61 5.77 -10.95
CA GLU A 93 -4.69 5.80 -9.95
C GLU A 93 -4.27 5.18 -8.62
N SER A 94 -3.57 4.04 -8.69
CA SER A 94 -3.06 3.34 -7.50
C SER A 94 -1.98 4.15 -6.78
N VAL A 95 -1.01 4.70 -7.50
CA VAL A 95 0.05 5.53 -6.92
C VAL A 95 -0.55 6.79 -6.30
N SER A 96 -1.49 7.45 -6.99
CA SER A 96 -2.23 8.60 -6.47
C SER A 96 -2.97 8.26 -5.16
N GLY A 97 -3.58 7.08 -5.10
CA GLY A 97 -4.23 6.57 -3.89
C GLY A 97 -3.24 6.40 -2.73
N PHE A 98 -2.19 5.61 -2.91
CA PHE A 98 -1.22 5.33 -1.86
C PHE A 98 -0.41 6.55 -1.43
N THR A 99 -0.13 7.50 -2.33
CA THR A 99 0.54 8.76 -1.97
C THR A 99 -0.42 9.80 -1.39
N THR A 100 -1.71 9.45 -1.27
CA THR A 100 -2.76 10.38 -0.79
C THR A 100 -2.90 11.66 -1.61
N THR A 101 -2.47 11.64 -2.86
CA THR A 101 -2.53 12.78 -3.78
C THR A 101 -3.97 13.11 -4.17
N GLY A 102 -4.82 12.09 -4.35
CA GLY A 102 -6.23 12.25 -4.70
C GLY A 102 -6.51 12.63 -6.16
N ALA A 103 -5.48 12.68 -7.01
CA ALA A 103 -5.67 12.86 -8.44
C ALA A 103 -6.29 11.58 -9.04
N THR A 104 -7.24 11.73 -9.96
CA THR A 104 -7.92 10.61 -10.60
C THR A 104 -7.95 10.77 -12.11
N ILE A 105 -7.85 9.64 -12.81
CA ILE A 105 -8.05 9.55 -14.25
C ILE A 105 -9.49 9.20 -14.62
N LEU A 106 -10.30 8.78 -13.63
CA LEU A 106 -11.68 8.44 -13.85
C LEU A 106 -12.51 9.72 -14.12
N THR A 107 -13.12 9.78 -15.27
CA THR A 107 -13.99 10.89 -15.69
C THR A 107 -15.39 10.76 -15.09
N ASP A 108 -15.84 9.52 -14.88
CA ASP A 108 -17.12 9.20 -14.25
C ASP A 108 -16.89 8.20 -13.12
N ILE A 109 -16.89 8.73 -11.90
CA ILE A 109 -16.61 7.94 -10.70
C ILE A 109 -17.87 7.14 -10.31
N GLU A 110 -19.07 7.68 -10.51
CA GLU A 110 -20.33 7.12 -10.02
C GLU A 110 -20.69 5.79 -10.70
N THR A 111 -20.22 5.58 -11.93
CA THR A 111 -20.45 4.33 -12.67
C THR A 111 -19.54 3.17 -12.26
N CYS A 112 -18.50 3.44 -11.45
CA CYS A 112 -17.59 2.41 -11.00
C CYS A 112 -18.26 1.46 -10.00
N PRO A 113 -17.88 0.17 -9.97
CA PRO A 113 -18.33 -0.77 -8.95
C PRO A 113 -18.06 -0.28 -7.53
N LEU A 114 -18.97 -0.53 -6.60
CA LEU A 114 -18.84 -0.11 -5.20
C LEU A 114 -17.56 -0.69 -4.56
N SER A 115 -17.23 -1.91 -4.88
CA SER A 115 -16.00 -2.57 -4.42
C SER A 115 -14.74 -1.83 -4.87
N MET A 116 -14.74 -1.21 -6.07
CA MET A 116 -13.63 -0.40 -6.55
C MET A 116 -13.53 0.94 -5.83
N HIS A 117 -14.66 1.55 -5.46
CA HIS A 117 -14.66 2.73 -4.59
C HIS A 117 -14.06 2.43 -3.23
N VAL A 118 -14.47 1.32 -2.63
CA VAL A 118 -13.92 0.87 -1.34
C VAL A 118 -12.42 0.63 -1.46
N TRP A 119 -11.97 -0.01 -2.55
CA TRP A 119 -10.55 -0.23 -2.79
C TRP A 119 -9.77 1.08 -2.94
N ARG A 120 -10.26 2.03 -3.73
CA ARG A 120 -9.64 3.35 -3.88
C ARG A 120 -9.52 4.10 -2.56
N THR A 121 -10.61 4.16 -1.79
CA THR A 121 -10.62 4.77 -0.44
C THR A 121 -9.64 4.07 0.50
N GLN A 122 -9.55 2.76 0.43
CA GLN A 122 -8.66 1.96 1.27
C GLN A 122 -7.18 2.20 0.92
N MET A 123 -6.83 2.39 -0.36
CA MET A 123 -5.47 2.79 -0.78
C MET A 123 -5.07 4.13 -0.15
N HIS A 124 -5.95 5.13 -0.14
CA HIS A 124 -5.69 6.42 0.52
C HIS A 124 -5.48 6.25 2.03
N TRP A 125 -6.30 5.45 2.67
CA TRP A 125 -6.20 5.19 4.11
C TRP A 125 -4.89 4.46 4.46
N LEU A 126 -4.56 3.39 3.73
CA LEU A 126 -3.32 2.63 3.92
C LEU A 126 -2.09 3.49 3.63
N GLY A 127 -2.14 4.32 2.61
CA GLY A 127 -1.07 5.24 2.24
C GLY A 127 -0.82 6.29 3.33
N GLY A 128 -1.86 6.92 3.84
CA GLY A 128 -1.76 7.89 4.94
C GLY A 128 -1.17 7.27 6.21
N MET A 129 -1.66 6.08 6.60
CA MET A 129 -1.09 5.32 7.72
C MET A 129 0.37 4.93 7.46
N GLY A 130 0.70 4.54 6.23
CA GLY A 130 2.06 4.16 5.82
C GLY A 130 3.05 5.32 5.95
N ILE A 131 2.66 6.54 5.55
CA ILE A 131 3.50 7.74 5.68
C ILE A 131 3.76 8.06 7.15
N VAL A 132 2.73 8.02 8.00
CA VAL A 132 2.86 8.25 9.44
C VAL A 132 3.80 7.22 10.08
N ALA A 133 3.58 5.93 9.79
CA ALA A 133 4.43 4.87 10.31
C ALA A 133 5.89 5.01 9.86
N LEU A 134 6.12 5.40 8.60
CA LEU A 134 7.45 5.66 8.06
C LEU A 134 8.14 6.82 8.76
N THR A 135 7.42 7.92 8.95
CA THR A 135 7.93 9.12 9.64
C THR A 135 8.38 8.78 11.05
N VAL A 136 7.55 8.08 11.81
CA VAL A 136 7.88 7.64 13.19
C VAL A 136 9.09 6.71 13.21
N ALA A 137 9.23 5.82 12.21
CA ALA A 137 10.33 4.89 12.13
C ALA A 137 11.65 5.54 11.68
N LEU A 138 11.60 6.57 10.82
CA LEU A 138 12.79 7.22 10.27
C LEU A 138 13.38 8.30 11.19
N PHE A 139 12.58 9.01 11.96
CA PHE A 139 13.07 10.08 12.83
C PHE A 139 14.19 9.62 13.79
N PRO A 140 14.08 8.49 14.49
CA PRO A 140 15.18 8.00 15.34
C PRO A 140 16.44 7.64 14.54
N LEU A 141 16.28 7.13 13.30
CA LEU A 141 17.39 6.73 12.44
C LEU A 141 18.16 7.93 11.87
N LEU A 142 17.48 9.06 11.68
CA LEU A 142 18.09 10.32 11.19
C LEU A 142 18.71 11.14 12.31
N GLY A 143 18.69 10.66 13.56
CA GLY A 143 19.23 11.38 14.70
C GLY A 143 18.41 12.64 15.07
N VAL A 144 17.31 12.88 14.39
CA VAL A 144 16.35 13.96 14.70
C VAL A 144 15.43 13.45 15.80
N GLY A 145 16.01 13.19 16.98
CA GLY A 145 15.19 12.91 18.15
C GLY A 145 14.47 14.18 18.56
N GLY A 146 13.13 14.17 18.53
CA GLY A 146 12.31 15.29 19.02
C GLY A 146 12.65 15.75 20.45
N PHE A 147 13.39 14.95 21.20
CA PHE A 147 13.99 15.31 22.50
C PHE A 147 15.10 16.36 22.41
N GLN A 148 15.84 16.46 21.28
CA GLN A 148 16.89 17.46 21.14
C GLN A 148 16.33 18.85 20.82
N LEU A 149 15.22 18.93 20.09
CA LEU A 149 14.52 20.20 19.84
C LEU A 149 13.90 20.75 21.13
N ILE A 150 13.31 19.89 21.95
CA ILE A 150 12.75 20.31 23.26
C ILE A 150 13.88 20.72 24.22
N LYS A 151 15.04 20.06 24.15
CA LYS A 151 16.20 20.37 25.01
C LYS A 151 16.90 21.69 24.61
N SER A 152 16.87 22.07 23.33
CA SER A 152 17.39 23.34 22.85
C SER A 152 16.48 24.54 23.21
N GLU A 153 15.19 24.30 23.39
CA GLU A 153 14.23 25.34 23.84
C GLU A 153 14.17 25.48 25.38
N THR A 154 14.58 24.44 26.12
CA THR A 154 14.56 24.47 27.60
C THR A 154 15.88 24.94 28.24
N THR A 155 16.93 25.15 27.47
CA THR A 155 18.17 25.79 27.94
C THR A 155 18.13 27.30 27.66
N GLY A 156 17.19 28.00 28.28
CA GLY A 156 17.29 29.40 28.54
C GLY A 156 18.18 29.65 29.79
N PRO A 157 18.84 30.79 29.89
CA PRO A 157 19.77 31.11 30.95
C PRO A 157 19.15 31.12 32.33
#